data_13fe96c913c87182752c85efb61bcac1
#
_entry.id   13fe96c913c87182752c85efb61bcac1
#
_cell.length_a   1.000
_cell.length_b   1.000
_cell.length_c   1.000
_cell.angle_alpha   90.00
_cell.angle_beta   90.00
_cell.angle_gamma   90.00
#
_symmetry.space_group_name_H-M   'P 1'
#
loop_
_entity.id
_entity.type
_entity.pdbx_description
1 polymer ?
#
loop_
_entity_poly.entity_id
_entity_poly.type
_entity_poly.pdbx_seq_one_letter_code
_entity_poly.pdbx_strand_id
1 'polypeptide(L)'
;MHLWTLPKSPNVEVRQLSSSSETVTPVVDLAREQMLEAIKLNLGDALVDSHLKPGDDLWIRVRTDSWLGSVQKLRDQHSFDYFGFLSAIDWMPSPYGRGEDDPTEPAPERDTTIRSGYAGGDTRMQVFIRLVNSKTHLGITVKVDVADSSPSVESLITIFAGANWHERETHEMFGIDFVGHNDLRNMYLPVDFEGHPLRKDFPLLARMVKPWPGIVDVEPLPGGVDEESAEVNDGDAS
;
A
#
# COMPACT_ATOMS: atom_id res chain seq x y z
N MET A 1 -31.31 20.93 -50.42
CA MET A 1 -30.26 21.32 -49.44
C MET A 1 -30.97 21.71 -48.12
N HIS A 2 -31.17 20.72 -47.24
CA HIS A 2 -31.81 20.95 -45.94
C HIS A 2 -30.74 21.09 -44.88
N LEU A 3 -30.61 22.33 -44.34
CA LEU A 3 -29.75 22.60 -43.18
C LEU A 3 -30.42 22.08 -41.92
N TRP A 4 -29.79 21.12 -41.25
CA TRP A 4 -30.16 20.68 -39.94
C TRP A 4 -29.63 21.69 -38.92
N THR A 5 -30.52 22.41 -38.25
CA THR A 5 -30.20 23.26 -37.10
C THR A 5 -30.29 22.42 -35.84
N LEU A 6 -29.16 22.29 -35.12
CA LEU A 6 -29.11 21.65 -33.81
C LEU A 6 -29.85 22.49 -32.75
N PRO A 7 -30.61 21.87 -31.84
CA PRO A 7 -31.28 22.61 -30.77
C PRO A 7 -30.25 23.13 -29.75
N LYS A 8 -30.41 24.36 -29.34
CA LYS A 8 -29.64 25.00 -28.25
C LYS A 8 -29.93 24.27 -26.94
N SER A 9 -28.86 23.85 -26.23
CA SER A 9 -28.92 23.31 -24.90
C SER A 9 -29.53 24.33 -23.92
N PRO A 10 -30.37 23.89 -22.95
CA PRO A 10 -30.93 24.76 -21.94
C PRO A 10 -29.83 25.27 -21.01
N ASN A 11 -29.89 26.55 -20.69
CA ASN A 11 -29.04 27.23 -19.70
C ASN A 11 -29.16 26.48 -18.35
N VAL A 12 -28.04 25.87 -17.91
CA VAL A 12 -27.92 25.40 -16.53
C VAL A 12 -27.63 26.64 -15.67
N GLU A 13 -28.62 27.11 -14.95
CA GLU A 13 -28.42 28.06 -13.87
C GLU A 13 -27.57 27.43 -12.79
N VAL A 14 -26.33 27.85 -12.67
CA VAL A 14 -25.48 27.51 -11.51
C VAL A 14 -26.05 28.27 -10.31
N ARG A 15 -26.86 27.59 -9.51
CA ARG A 15 -27.21 28.07 -8.17
C ARG A 15 -25.94 28.19 -7.35
N GLN A 16 -25.51 29.40 -7.03
CA GLN A 16 -24.54 29.65 -5.97
C GLN A 16 -25.13 29.10 -4.67
N LEU A 17 -24.57 27.98 -4.17
CA LEU A 17 -24.80 27.51 -2.81
C LEU A 17 -24.18 28.56 -1.88
N SER A 18 -25.03 29.30 -1.19
CA SER A 18 -24.65 30.17 -0.08
C SER A 18 -23.96 29.31 0.97
N SER A 19 -22.73 29.65 1.34
CA SER A 19 -21.99 29.04 2.45
C SER A 19 -22.64 29.46 3.77
N SER A 20 -23.70 28.78 4.17
CA SER A 20 -24.08 28.72 5.57
C SER A 20 -23.03 27.86 6.29
N SER A 21 -22.31 28.45 7.21
CA SER A 21 -21.47 27.73 8.16
C SER A 21 -22.37 26.88 9.06
N GLU A 22 -22.76 25.70 8.58
CA GLU A 22 -23.35 24.69 9.44
C GLU A 22 -22.27 24.29 10.44
N THR A 23 -22.48 24.59 11.69
CA THR A 23 -21.76 24.01 12.82
C THR A 23 -22.00 22.50 12.74
N VAL A 24 -21.05 21.77 12.15
CA VAL A 24 -21.07 20.30 12.11
C VAL A 24 -20.91 19.84 13.55
N THR A 25 -22.02 19.48 14.18
CA THR A 25 -21.97 18.76 15.46
C THR A 25 -21.17 17.49 15.25
N PRO A 26 -20.16 17.22 16.08
CA PRO A 26 -19.35 16.01 15.93
C PRO A 26 -20.27 14.78 16.03
N VAL A 27 -20.25 13.95 14.98
CA VAL A 27 -20.98 12.68 14.99
C VAL A 27 -20.27 11.77 15.98
N VAL A 28 -20.93 11.47 17.09
CA VAL A 28 -20.38 10.57 18.13
C VAL A 28 -20.78 9.13 17.76
N ASP A 29 -19.80 8.24 17.66
CA ASP A 29 -20.02 6.82 17.40
C ASP A 29 -19.83 6.02 18.69
N LEU A 30 -20.84 6.06 19.53
CA LEU A 30 -20.81 5.42 20.85
C LEU A 30 -20.45 3.94 20.81
N ALA A 31 -20.91 3.22 19.78
CA ALA A 31 -20.62 1.79 19.68
C ALA A 31 -19.14 1.51 19.47
N ARG A 32 -18.47 2.30 18.58
CA ARG A 32 -17.03 2.16 18.34
C ARG A 32 -16.20 2.70 19.49
N GLU A 33 -16.65 3.77 20.16
CA GLU A 33 -15.98 4.30 21.34
C GLU A 33 -15.97 3.29 22.50
N GLN A 34 -17.11 2.68 22.81
CA GLN A 34 -17.23 1.64 23.84
C GLN A 34 -16.38 0.42 23.49
N MET A 35 -16.38 0.01 22.23
CA MET A 35 -15.54 -1.08 21.75
C MET A 35 -14.05 -0.75 21.91
N LEU A 36 -13.62 0.45 21.54
CA LEU A 36 -12.23 0.89 21.70
C LEU A 36 -11.80 0.85 23.17
N GLU A 37 -12.62 1.37 24.09
CA GLU A 37 -12.30 1.34 25.52
C GLU A 37 -12.22 -0.10 26.07
N ALA A 38 -13.09 -0.99 25.64
CA ALA A 38 -13.02 -2.41 26.01
C ALA A 38 -11.73 -3.07 25.48
N ILE A 39 -11.32 -2.75 24.24
CA ILE A 39 -10.08 -3.25 23.63
C ILE A 39 -8.85 -2.69 24.35
N LYS A 40 -8.83 -1.40 24.68
CA LYS A 40 -7.74 -0.78 25.44
C LYS A 40 -7.54 -1.47 26.81
N LEU A 41 -8.62 -1.72 27.52
CA LEU A 41 -8.58 -2.41 28.81
C LEU A 41 -8.04 -3.85 28.66
N ASN A 42 -8.39 -4.53 27.58
CA ASN A 42 -8.04 -5.93 27.37
C ASN A 42 -6.60 -6.11 26.85
N LEU A 43 -6.16 -5.26 25.93
CA LEU A 43 -4.82 -5.34 25.33
C LEU A 43 -3.76 -4.67 26.21
N GLY A 44 -4.12 -3.66 27.02
CA GLY A 44 -3.19 -2.94 27.88
C GLY A 44 -1.97 -2.42 27.12
N ASP A 45 -0.76 -2.76 27.59
CA ASP A 45 0.51 -2.32 27.02
C ASP A 45 0.81 -2.88 25.62
N ALA A 46 0.05 -3.88 25.16
CA ALA A 46 0.16 -4.39 23.81
C ALA A 46 -0.39 -3.40 22.76
N LEU A 47 -1.31 -2.52 23.15
CA LEU A 47 -1.87 -1.48 22.30
C LEU A 47 -0.94 -0.26 22.29
N VAL A 48 -0.42 0.11 21.14
CA VAL A 48 0.50 1.25 20.96
C VAL A 48 -0.27 2.52 20.64
N ASP A 49 -1.20 2.43 19.68
CA ASP A 49 -1.97 3.59 19.22
C ASP A 49 -3.32 3.16 18.63
N SER A 50 -4.24 4.11 18.50
CA SER A 50 -5.57 3.86 17.96
C SER A 50 -6.10 5.08 17.23
N HIS A 51 -6.89 4.85 16.18
CA HIS A 51 -7.58 5.90 15.45
C HIS A 51 -9.05 5.51 15.26
N LEU A 52 -9.94 6.40 15.66
CA LEU A 52 -11.38 6.23 15.52
C LEU A 52 -11.94 7.39 14.70
N LYS A 53 -12.61 7.03 13.60
CA LYS A 53 -13.38 7.96 12.80
C LYS A 53 -14.82 7.46 12.74
N PRO A 54 -15.82 8.28 13.11
CA PRO A 54 -17.22 7.86 13.13
C PRO A 54 -17.66 7.29 11.77
N GLY A 55 -18.30 6.13 11.80
CA GLY A 55 -18.78 5.45 10.60
C GLY A 55 -17.76 4.62 9.83
N ASP A 56 -16.45 4.74 10.15
CA ASP A 56 -15.37 3.95 9.58
C ASP A 56 -14.94 2.80 10.50
N ASP A 57 -14.13 1.88 9.99
CA ASP A 57 -13.51 0.83 10.80
C ASP A 57 -12.61 1.46 11.88
N LEU A 58 -12.56 0.83 13.04
CA LEU A 58 -11.60 1.18 14.08
C LEU A 58 -10.20 0.73 13.65
N TRP A 59 -9.20 1.60 13.80
CA TRP A 59 -7.81 1.27 13.56
C TRP A 59 -7.05 1.20 14.86
N ILE A 60 -6.29 0.14 15.05
CA ILE A 60 -5.38 -0.01 16.19
C ILE A 60 -4.00 -0.45 15.72
N ARG A 61 -2.98 -0.01 16.44
CA ARG A 61 -1.61 -0.49 16.26
C ARG A 61 -1.16 -1.22 17.51
N VAL A 62 -0.63 -2.42 17.34
CA VAL A 62 -0.16 -3.26 18.43
C VAL A 62 1.35 -3.51 18.33
N ARG A 63 1.96 -3.91 19.43
CA ARG A 63 3.38 -4.28 19.48
C ARG A 63 3.61 -5.57 18.70
N THR A 64 4.77 -5.67 18.06
CA THR A 64 5.13 -6.83 17.25
C THR A 64 5.18 -8.13 18.05
N ASP A 65 5.72 -8.06 19.27
CA ASP A 65 5.79 -9.20 20.20
C ASP A 65 4.42 -9.66 20.76
N SER A 66 3.41 -8.86 20.56
CA SER A 66 2.04 -9.09 21.04
C SER A 66 1.04 -9.30 19.91
N TRP A 67 1.52 -9.38 18.65
CA TRP A 67 0.69 -9.46 17.45
C TRP A 67 -0.29 -10.64 17.48
N LEU A 68 0.24 -11.86 17.57
CA LEU A 68 -0.57 -13.09 17.59
C LEU A 68 -1.57 -13.09 18.75
N GLY A 69 -1.08 -12.77 19.96
CA GLY A 69 -1.91 -12.75 21.16
C GLY A 69 -3.00 -11.70 21.12
N SER A 70 -2.73 -10.52 20.51
CA SER A 70 -3.73 -9.46 20.35
C SER A 70 -4.84 -9.86 19.39
N VAL A 71 -4.48 -10.44 18.23
CA VAL A 71 -5.46 -10.93 17.25
C VAL A 71 -6.31 -12.06 17.83
N GLN A 72 -5.69 -12.96 18.61
CA GLN A 72 -6.42 -14.03 19.29
C GLN A 72 -7.44 -13.47 20.31
N LYS A 73 -7.04 -12.50 21.13
CA LYS A 73 -7.96 -11.84 22.08
C LYS A 73 -9.12 -11.13 21.37
N LEU A 74 -8.86 -10.46 20.26
CA LEU A 74 -9.91 -9.80 19.48
C LEU A 74 -10.94 -10.81 18.96
N ARG A 75 -10.50 -11.97 18.47
CA ARG A 75 -11.40 -13.04 18.05
C ARG A 75 -12.18 -13.61 19.22
N ASP A 76 -11.49 -14.03 20.28
CA ASP A 76 -12.07 -14.86 21.33
C ASP A 76 -12.90 -14.05 22.35
N GLN A 77 -12.49 -12.79 22.63
CA GLN A 77 -13.11 -11.99 23.69
C GLN A 77 -13.95 -10.82 23.15
N HIS A 78 -13.68 -10.35 21.92
CA HIS A 78 -14.42 -9.26 21.29
C HIS A 78 -15.25 -9.72 20.07
N SER A 79 -15.30 -11.04 19.82
CA SER A 79 -16.09 -11.65 18.74
C SER A 79 -15.78 -11.14 17.33
N PHE A 80 -14.52 -10.76 17.05
CA PHE A 80 -14.07 -10.48 15.70
C PHE A 80 -13.76 -11.81 14.98
N ASP A 81 -14.82 -12.50 14.58
CA ASP A 81 -14.82 -13.87 14.08
C ASP A 81 -14.66 -13.98 12.56
N TYR A 82 -14.88 -12.90 11.82
CA TYR A 82 -14.74 -12.89 10.38
C TYR A 82 -13.41 -12.27 9.96
N PHE A 83 -12.58 -13.07 9.29
CA PHE A 83 -11.35 -12.64 8.66
C PHE A 83 -11.64 -11.99 7.32
N GLY A 84 -11.38 -10.70 7.18
CA GLY A 84 -11.56 -9.97 5.93
C GLY A 84 -10.38 -10.17 4.99
N PHE A 85 -9.22 -9.66 5.39
CA PHE A 85 -7.96 -9.83 4.66
C PHE A 85 -6.75 -9.53 5.56
N LEU A 86 -5.56 -9.95 5.12
CA LEU A 86 -4.27 -9.53 5.64
C LEU A 86 -3.42 -9.04 4.47
N SER A 87 -2.66 -7.99 4.67
CA SER A 87 -1.70 -7.48 3.70
C SER A 87 -0.63 -6.65 4.40
N ALA A 88 0.29 -6.08 3.62
CA ALA A 88 1.27 -5.12 4.12
C ALA A 88 1.20 -3.80 3.34
N ILE A 89 1.85 -2.79 3.88
CA ILE A 89 2.04 -1.51 3.23
C ILE A 89 3.49 -1.07 3.39
N ASP A 90 4.06 -0.57 2.33
CA ASP A 90 5.34 0.13 2.31
C ASP A 90 5.06 1.65 2.29
N TRP A 91 5.41 2.34 3.38
CA TRP A 91 5.22 3.78 3.55
C TRP A 91 6.32 4.63 2.92
N MET A 92 7.35 3.98 2.39
CA MET A 92 8.41 4.70 1.70
C MET A 92 7.85 5.48 0.52
N PRO A 93 8.18 6.78 0.38
CA PRO A 93 7.89 7.50 -0.86
C PRO A 93 8.58 6.83 -2.05
N SER A 94 7.90 6.75 -3.19
CA SER A 94 8.49 6.11 -4.38
C SER A 94 9.77 6.84 -4.80
N PRO A 95 10.92 6.16 -4.88
CA PRO A 95 12.16 6.77 -5.36
C PRO A 95 12.12 7.10 -6.85
N TYR A 96 11.18 6.50 -7.59
CA TYR A 96 11.03 6.67 -9.04
C TYR A 96 9.98 7.71 -9.45
N GLY A 97 9.36 8.42 -8.49
CA GLY A 97 8.31 9.40 -8.74
C GLY A 97 6.95 8.78 -9.03
N ARG A 98 6.08 9.58 -9.64
CA ARG A 98 4.70 9.17 -9.97
C ARG A 98 4.52 8.74 -11.43
N GLY A 99 5.55 8.81 -12.25
CA GLY A 99 5.46 8.54 -13.70
C GLY A 99 4.80 9.66 -14.51
N GLU A 100 4.41 10.76 -13.85
CA GLU A 100 3.84 11.96 -14.47
C GLU A 100 4.87 13.09 -14.59
N ASP A 101 6.08 12.89 -14.05
CA ASP A 101 7.16 13.86 -14.14
C ASP A 101 7.61 13.99 -15.60
N ASP A 102 7.76 15.23 -16.09
CA ASP A 102 8.28 15.48 -17.42
C ASP A 102 9.75 15.05 -17.48
N PRO A 103 10.12 14.09 -18.34
CA PRO A 103 11.49 13.62 -18.45
C PRO A 103 12.46 14.68 -19.02
N THR A 104 11.96 15.79 -19.57
CA THR A 104 12.76 16.89 -20.10
C THR A 104 13.13 17.92 -19.05
N GLU A 105 12.43 17.93 -17.90
CA GLU A 105 12.70 18.83 -16.79
C GLU A 105 13.58 18.17 -15.73
N PRO A 106 14.34 18.98 -14.96
CA PRO A 106 15.08 18.45 -13.81
C PRO A 106 14.11 17.77 -12.84
N ALA A 107 14.43 16.57 -12.36
CA ALA A 107 13.60 15.86 -11.40
C ALA A 107 13.34 16.74 -10.15
N PRO A 108 12.08 16.94 -9.74
CA PRO A 108 11.76 17.75 -8.58
C PRO A 108 12.39 17.14 -7.31
N GLU A 109 12.75 18.00 -6.35
CA GLU A 109 13.19 17.54 -5.04
C GLU A 109 12.07 16.71 -4.39
N ARG A 110 12.38 15.49 -4.00
CA ARG A 110 11.39 14.54 -3.49
C ARG A 110 11.36 14.53 -1.98
N ASP A 111 10.14 14.62 -1.43
CA ASP A 111 9.93 14.39 0.00
C ASP A 111 10.17 12.89 0.30
N THR A 112 11.23 12.62 1.06
CA THR A 112 11.59 11.25 1.50
C THR A 112 11.02 10.92 2.88
N THR A 113 10.19 11.78 3.44
CA THR A 113 9.61 11.59 4.76
C THR A 113 8.58 10.45 4.76
N ILE A 114 8.78 9.45 5.59
CA ILE A 114 7.81 8.38 5.81
C ILE A 114 6.63 8.93 6.63
N ARG A 115 5.42 8.81 6.07
CA ARG A 115 4.18 9.22 6.73
C ARG A 115 3.26 8.01 6.85
N SER A 116 3.22 7.42 8.04
CA SER A 116 2.30 6.33 8.35
C SER A 116 0.86 6.84 8.44
N GLY A 117 -0.11 6.05 7.98
CA GLY A 117 -1.53 6.38 8.02
C GLY A 117 -2.15 6.32 9.43
N TYR A 118 -3.42 5.98 9.50
CA TYR A 118 -4.17 5.87 10.76
C TYR A 118 -3.45 4.99 11.79
N ALA A 119 -3.53 5.37 13.06
CA ALA A 119 -2.82 4.76 14.18
C ALA A 119 -1.28 4.77 14.07
N GLY A 120 -0.72 5.69 13.27
CA GLY A 120 0.71 5.95 13.18
C GLY A 120 1.58 4.77 12.72
N GLY A 121 2.89 4.86 12.93
CA GLY A 121 3.88 3.82 12.63
C GLY A 121 5.30 4.31 12.82
N ASP A 122 6.20 3.41 13.17
CA ASP A 122 7.59 3.71 13.51
C ASP A 122 8.58 3.11 12.49
N THR A 123 8.10 2.26 11.56
CA THR A 123 8.90 1.56 10.56
C THR A 123 8.40 1.83 9.14
N ARG A 124 9.23 1.51 8.15
CA ARG A 124 8.90 1.62 6.73
C ARG A 124 7.72 0.72 6.35
N MET A 125 7.74 -0.53 6.80
CA MET A 125 6.70 -1.51 6.45
C MET A 125 5.82 -1.83 7.66
N GLN A 126 4.53 -2.02 7.40
CA GLN A 126 3.57 -2.48 8.38
C GLN A 126 2.74 -3.61 7.79
N VAL A 127 2.46 -4.63 8.59
CA VAL A 127 1.44 -5.64 8.29
C VAL A 127 0.13 -5.22 8.95
N PHE A 128 -0.97 -5.45 8.29
CA PHE A 128 -2.29 -5.17 8.83
C PHE A 128 -3.30 -6.24 8.45
N ILE A 129 -4.24 -6.47 9.36
CA ILE A 129 -5.36 -7.40 9.20
C ILE A 129 -6.67 -6.66 9.43
N ARG A 130 -7.65 -6.91 8.60
CA ARG A 130 -9.02 -6.45 8.81
C ARG A 130 -9.88 -7.59 9.32
N LEU A 131 -10.51 -7.35 10.47
CA LEU A 131 -11.45 -8.27 11.09
C LEU A 131 -12.83 -7.63 11.21
N VAL A 132 -13.86 -8.44 11.22
CA VAL A 132 -15.24 -7.98 11.40
C VAL A 132 -15.94 -8.85 12.45
N ASN A 133 -16.70 -8.21 13.30
CA ASN A 133 -17.65 -8.90 14.17
C ASN A 133 -18.90 -9.21 13.36
N SER A 134 -19.15 -10.49 13.10
CA SER A 134 -20.26 -10.93 12.22
C SER A 134 -21.66 -10.60 12.77
N LYS A 135 -21.78 -10.36 14.08
CA LYS A 135 -23.05 -10.05 14.74
C LYS A 135 -23.39 -8.56 14.74
N THR A 136 -22.38 -7.73 15.02
CA THR A 136 -22.56 -6.27 15.12
C THR A 136 -22.19 -5.53 13.85
N HIS A 137 -21.57 -6.21 12.90
CA HIS A 137 -21.03 -5.66 11.65
C HIS A 137 -19.98 -4.55 11.85
N LEU A 138 -19.38 -4.48 13.03
CA LEU A 138 -18.29 -3.54 13.31
C LEU A 138 -16.97 -4.12 12.80
N GLY A 139 -16.23 -3.29 12.06
CA GLY A 139 -14.92 -3.63 11.54
C GLY A 139 -13.79 -3.06 12.39
N ILE A 140 -12.68 -3.79 12.44
CA ILE A 140 -11.41 -3.34 13.03
C ILE A 140 -10.26 -3.67 12.10
N THR A 141 -9.35 -2.72 11.94
CA THR A 141 -8.06 -2.95 11.29
C THR A 141 -6.95 -2.89 12.32
N VAL A 142 -6.23 -3.98 12.46
CA VAL A 142 -5.10 -4.10 13.38
C VAL A 142 -3.81 -4.01 12.59
N LYS A 143 -2.90 -3.11 13.00
CA LYS A 143 -1.59 -2.91 12.39
C LYS A 143 -0.48 -3.33 13.33
N VAL A 144 0.64 -3.72 12.74
CA VAL A 144 1.88 -3.99 13.44
C VAL A 144 3.06 -3.47 12.62
N ASP A 145 4.03 -2.87 13.32
CA ASP A 145 5.29 -2.45 12.73
C ASP A 145 6.19 -3.66 12.48
N VAL A 146 6.87 -3.66 11.34
CA VAL A 146 7.79 -4.73 10.92
C VAL A 146 9.20 -4.19 10.87
N ALA A 147 10.16 -4.87 11.46
CA ALA A 147 11.54 -4.43 11.49
C ALA A 147 12.13 -4.31 10.07
N ASP A 148 12.76 -3.18 9.76
CA ASP A 148 13.27 -2.90 8.40
C ASP A 148 14.42 -3.83 7.99
N SER A 149 15.26 -4.25 8.95
CA SER A 149 16.44 -5.09 8.68
C SER A 149 16.13 -6.57 8.51
N SER A 150 15.06 -7.06 9.15
CA SER A 150 14.63 -8.46 9.08
C SER A 150 13.11 -8.50 9.25
N PRO A 151 12.37 -8.21 8.17
CA PRO A 151 10.92 -8.07 8.23
C PRO A 151 10.26 -9.43 8.53
N SER A 152 9.70 -9.55 9.74
CA SER A 152 9.01 -10.76 10.16
C SER A 152 7.95 -10.49 11.21
N VAL A 153 6.86 -11.27 11.18
CA VAL A 153 5.79 -11.30 12.19
C VAL A 153 5.34 -12.74 12.43
N GLU A 154 4.65 -12.99 13.54
CA GLU A 154 4.06 -14.30 13.78
C GLU A 154 2.88 -14.57 12.82
N SER A 155 2.80 -15.81 12.34
CA SER A 155 1.72 -16.24 11.45
C SER A 155 0.38 -16.36 12.20
N LEU A 156 -0.70 -15.95 11.56
CA LEU A 156 -2.06 -16.03 12.08
C LEU A 156 -2.83 -17.27 11.62
N ILE A 157 -2.18 -18.21 10.91
CA ILE A 157 -2.86 -19.41 10.38
C ILE A 157 -3.52 -20.27 11.45
N THR A 158 -3.00 -20.24 12.67
CA THR A 158 -3.57 -20.96 13.82
C THR A 158 -4.86 -20.31 14.33
N ILE A 159 -5.06 -19.03 14.05
CA ILE A 159 -6.26 -18.26 14.44
C ILE A 159 -7.27 -18.26 13.31
N PHE A 160 -6.81 -17.93 12.09
CA PHE A 160 -7.65 -17.83 10.91
C PHE A 160 -7.04 -18.63 9.74
N ALA A 161 -7.69 -19.68 9.31
CA ALA A 161 -7.22 -20.51 8.20
C ALA A 161 -7.06 -19.71 6.89
N GLY A 162 -7.89 -18.66 6.69
CA GLY A 162 -7.81 -17.75 5.54
C GLY A 162 -6.50 -16.96 5.49
N ALA A 163 -5.81 -16.76 6.61
CA ALA A 163 -4.53 -16.07 6.66
C ALA A 163 -3.45 -16.76 5.80
N ASN A 164 -3.54 -18.08 5.61
CA ASN A 164 -2.55 -18.85 4.85
C ASN A 164 -2.23 -18.22 3.47
N TRP A 165 -3.23 -17.92 2.68
CA TRP A 165 -3.03 -17.36 1.35
C TRP A 165 -2.58 -15.88 1.38
N HIS A 166 -3.15 -15.11 2.29
CA HIS A 166 -2.79 -13.70 2.44
C HIS A 166 -1.35 -13.51 2.95
N GLU A 167 -0.88 -14.39 3.85
CA GLU A 167 0.50 -14.37 4.33
C GLU A 167 1.48 -14.75 3.22
N ARG A 168 1.16 -15.77 2.40
CA ARG A 168 1.95 -16.13 1.23
C ARG A 168 2.04 -15.00 0.22
N GLU A 169 0.91 -14.34 -0.11
CA GLU A 169 0.89 -13.16 -0.97
C GLU A 169 1.74 -12.03 -0.39
N THR A 170 1.59 -11.74 0.89
CA THR A 170 2.35 -10.68 1.57
C THR A 170 3.84 -10.99 1.62
N HIS A 171 4.21 -12.24 1.86
CA HIS A 171 5.59 -12.70 1.80
C HIS A 171 6.19 -12.49 0.39
N GLU A 172 5.49 -12.95 -0.64
CA GLU A 172 5.93 -12.85 -2.02
C GLU A 172 6.07 -11.41 -2.48
N MET A 173 5.09 -10.56 -2.19
CA MET A 173 5.02 -9.19 -2.70
C MET A 173 5.86 -8.19 -1.93
N PHE A 174 6.05 -8.38 -0.62
CA PHE A 174 6.77 -7.46 0.26
C PHE A 174 8.06 -8.05 0.87
N GLY A 175 8.24 -9.37 0.84
CA GLY A 175 9.38 -10.04 1.46
C GLY A 175 9.32 -10.00 2.99
N ILE A 176 8.14 -10.16 3.57
CA ILE A 176 7.93 -10.25 5.01
C ILE A 176 7.77 -11.71 5.38
N ASP A 177 8.55 -12.19 6.34
CA ASP A 177 8.44 -13.56 6.83
C ASP A 177 7.34 -13.72 7.87
N PHE A 178 6.65 -14.87 7.82
CA PHE A 178 5.60 -15.22 8.77
C PHE A 178 6.06 -16.41 9.62
N VAL A 179 6.51 -16.11 10.82
CA VAL A 179 7.04 -17.13 11.76
C VAL A 179 5.94 -18.10 12.16
N GLY A 180 6.16 -19.39 11.92
CA GLY A 180 5.16 -20.42 12.19
C GLY A 180 4.25 -20.76 11.01
N HIS A 181 4.38 -20.08 9.87
CA HIS A 181 3.75 -20.50 8.62
C HIS A 181 4.49 -21.72 8.06
N ASN A 182 3.74 -22.73 7.63
CA ASN A 182 4.31 -24.03 7.21
C ASN A 182 4.65 -24.12 5.73
N ASP A 183 4.23 -23.14 4.90
CA ASP A 183 4.41 -23.21 3.44
C ASP A 183 4.31 -21.81 2.81
N LEU A 184 5.42 -21.06 2.75
CA LEU A 184 5.49 -19.70 2.15
C LEU A 184 5.91 -19.73 0.68
N ARG A 185 5.61 -20.78 -0.06
CA ARG A 185 5.88 -20.82 -1.52
C ARG A 185 5.08 -19.75 -2.28
N ASN A 186 5.66 -19.28 -3.38
CA ASN A 186 5.04 -18.28 -4.26
C ASN A 186 3.65 -18.69 -4.74
N MET A 187 2.78 -17.70 -4.98
CA MET A 187 1.42 -17.86 -5.50
C MET A 187 1.24 -17.28 -6.91
N TYR A 188 1.84 -16.14 -7.17
CA TYR A 188 1.64 -15.36 -8.39
C TYR A 188 2.86 -15.33 -9.29
N LEU A 189 4.05 -15.27 -8.69
CA LEU A 189 5.30 -15.07 -9.41
C LEU A 189 5.99 -16.41 -9.68
N PRO A 190 6.75 -16.52 -10.80
CA PRO A 190 7.62 -17.65 -11.03
C PRO A 190 8.60 -17.88 -9.88
N VAL A 191 9.06 -19.11 -9.71
CA VAL A 191 9.98 -19.50 -8.62
C VAL A 191 11.33 -18.78 -8.72
N ASP A 192 11.74 -18.42 -9.92
CA ASP A 192 12.97 -17.72 -10.26
C ASP A 192 12.82 -16.19 -10.31
N PHE A 193 11.66 -15.66 -9.93
CA PHE A 193 11.46 -14.21 -9.90
C PHE A 193 12.25 -13.60 -8.76
N GLU A 194 13.06 -12.57 -9.08
CA GLU A 194 13.86 -11.85 -8.12
C GLU A 194 13.20 -10.54 -7.68
N GLY A 195 13.10 -10.33 -6.37
CA GLY A 195 12.56 -9.12 -5.76
C GLY A 195 11.09 -9.19 -5.34
N HIS A 196 10.59 -8.06 -4.84
CA HIS A 196 9.25 -7.95 -4.24
C HIS A 196 8.49 -6.78 -4.86
N PRO A 197 7.56 -7.05 -5.81
CA PRO A 197 6.99 -6.02 -6.70
C PRO A 197 6.15 -4.95 -6.01
N LEU A 198 5.63 -5.18 -4.81
CA LEU A 198 4.84 -4.18 -4.09
C LEU A 198 5.67 -3.28 -3.15
N ARG A 199 6.98 -3.50 -3.06
CA ARG A 199 7.87 -2.53 -2.42
C ARG A 199 8.02 -1.29 -3.28
N LYS A 200 8.07 -0.12 -2.65
CA LYS A 200 8.20 1.17 -3.36
C LYS A 200 9.53 1.36 -4.08
N ASP A 201 10.56 0.65 -3.65
CA ASP A 201 11.87 0.64 -4.28
C ASP A 201 12.03 -0.42 -5.38
N PHE A 202 11.00 -1.22 -5.64
CA PHE A 202 11.01 -2.15 -6.77
C PHE A 202 10.77 -1.39 -8.09
N PRO A 203 11.69 -1.49 -9.08
CA PRO A 203 11.55 -0.80 -10.37
C PRO A 203 10.46 -1.47 -11.21
N LEU A 204 9.38 -0.76 -11.49
CA LEU A 204 8.28 -1.26 -12.34
C LEU A 204 8.61 -1.14 -13.83
N LEU A 205 9.51 -0.22 -14.21
CA LEU A 205 9.91 -0.01 -15.58
C LEU A 205 11.26 -0.70 -15.83
N ALA A 206 11.28 -1.61 -16.79
CA ALA A 206 12.52 -2.29 -17.21
C ALA A 206 13.48 -1.37 -17.95
N ARG A 207 13.02 -0.21 -18.46
CA ARG A 207 13.80 0.75 -19.25
C ARG A 207 13.60 2.17 -18.71
N MET A 208 14.68 2.98 -18.75
CA MET A 208 14.54 4.43 -18.52
C MET A 208 13.77 5.05 -19.69
N VAL A 209 12.77 5.87 -19.38
CA VAL A 209 12.09 6.69 -20.38
C VAL A 209 13.05 7.78 -20.83
N LYS A 210 13.43 7.78 -22.11
CA LYS A 210 14.23 8.85 -22.69
C LYS A 210 13.36 10.06 -23.01
N PRO A 211 13.85 11.31 -22.81
CA PRO A 211 13.08 12.52 -23.11
C PRO A 211 12.78 12.62 -24.61
N TRP A 212 11.56 13.06 -24.94
CA TRP A 212 11.18 13.38 -26.32
C TRP A 212 11.66 14.81 -26.68
N PRO A 213 12.24 15.07 -27.87
CA PRO A 213 12.46 14.18 -29.00
C PRO A 213 13.77 13.35 -28.86
N GLY A 214 13.85 12.54 -27.84
CA GLY A 214 15.00 11.71 -27.59
C GLY A 214 15.26 10.71 -28.73
N ILE A 215 16.43 10.09 -28.66
CA ILE A 215 16.80 9.01 -29.56
C ILE A 215 15.77 7.90 -29.37
N VAL A 216 15.05 7.55 -30.43
CA VAL A 216 14.22 6.36 -30.45
C VAL A 216 15.15 5.19 -30.22
N ASP A 217 14.90 4.42 -29.17
CA ASP A 217 15.65 3.20 -28.87
C ASP A 217 15.26 2.16 -29.94
N VAL A 218 15.92 2.23 -31.08
CA VAL A 218 15.79 1.23 -32.12
C VAL A 218 16.64 0.06 -31.62
N GLU A 219 15.98 -1.02 -31.24
CA GLU A 219 16.71 -2.26 -30.96
C GLU A 219 17.55 -2.61 -32.18
N PRO A 220 18.87 -2.81 -32.01
CA PRO A 220 19.70 -3.22 -33.13
C PRO A 220 19.12 -4.52 -33.70
N LEU A 221 18.97 -4.56 -35.01
CA LEU A 221 18.53 -5.79 -35.72
C LEU A 221 19.47 -6.94 -35.33
N PRO A 222 18.97 -8.15 -35.10
CA PRO A 222 19.81 -9.31 -34.82
C PRO A 222 20.87 -9.47 -35.92
N GLY A 223 22.15 -9.26 -35.59
CA GLY A 223 23.26 -9.33 -36.52
C GLY A 223 23.76 -7.98 -37.05
N GLY A 224 23.21 -6.83 -36.64
CA GLY A 224 23.75 -5.52 -36.92
C GLY A 224 25.02 -5.26 -36.09
N VAL A 225 26.14 -5.01 -36.74
CA VAL A 225 27.36 -4.48 -36.10
C VAL A 225 27.08 -3.00 -35.81
N ASP A 226 27.35 -2.57 -34.56
CA ASP A 226 27.30 -1.16 -34.17
C ASP A 226 28.27 -0.37 -35.06
N GLU A 227 27.75 0.53 -35.90
CA GLU A 227 28.57 1.40 -36.78
C GLU A 227 29.39 2.42 -35.97
N GLU A 228 29.23 2.54 -34.68
CA GLU A 228 30.00 3.46 -33.80
C GLU A 228 31.43 2.99 -33.47
N SER A 229 31.80 1.76 -33.84
CA SER A 229 33.17 1.27 -33.59
C SER A 229 34.13 1.42 -34.78
N ALA A 230 33.69 2.02 -35.90
CA ALA A 230 34.47 2.10 -37.13
C ALA A 230 35.22 3.43 -37.34
N GLU A 231 35.06 4.45 -36.51
CA GLU A 231 35.71 5.78 -36.73
C GLU A 231 36.92 6.11 -35.86
N VAL A 232 37.53 5.16 -35.17
CA VAL A 232 38.78 5.45 -34.44
C VAL A 232 39.88 4.47 -34.83
N ASN A 233 40.31 4.52 -36.11
CA ASN A 233 41.61 3.98 -36.45
C ASN A 233 42.05 4.39 -37.87
N ASP A 234 42.16 5.71 -38.15
CA ASP A 234 42.94 6.16 -39.30
C ASP A 234 43.63 7.49 -38.96
N GLY A 235 44.83 7.42 -38.44
CA GLY A 235 45.64 8.61 -38.18
C GLY A 235 46.84 8.39 -37.29
N ASP A 236 47.71 7.47 -37.60
CA ASP A 236 49.13 7.67 -37.32
C ASP A 236 50.01 6.68 -38.13
N ALA A 237 50.40 7.10 -39.32
CA ALA A 237 51.55 6.54 -40.03
C ALA A 237 52.06 7.56 -41.03
N SER A 238 52.96 8.47 -40.59
CA SER A 238 53.98 9.08 -41.40
C SER A 238 55.06 9.71 -40.51
#